data_3bc92cde1f43770f8c8cdfbe6bea5d4b
#
_entry.id   3bc92cde1f43770f8c8cdfbe6bea5d4b
#
_cell.length_a   1.000
_cell.length_b   1.000
_cell.length_c   1.000
_cell.angle_alpha   90.00
_cell.angle_beta   90.00
_cell.angle_gamma   90.00
#
_symmetry.space_group_name_H-M   'P 1'
#
loop_
_entity.id
_entity.type
_entity.pdbx_description
1 polymer ?
#
loop_
_entity_poly.entity_id
_entity_poly.type
_entity_poly.pdbx_seq_one_letter_code
_entity_poly.pdbx_strand_id
1 'polypeptide(L)'
;MTTKKINKLQTALENEDLDVLAIVPGSNFLYLTGGNFHLMERPTILLISKKYKPIAILPVLEVDSFNKLNLDAEIFKWQDSDGYQLAFDKAFEKIGSVKKIGIEGQRMRVFESQAIEKVAKGIEIINAHKFINKIRLNKDEGEINNLQKAVDIAETTLKQTIQYVEEGKTEIEIKNFLIQQLYQFGAENIAFDPIVLASENSALPHGHSRNDYRIK
;
A
#
# COMPACT_ATOMS: atom_id res chain seq x y z
N MET A 1 -2.26 14.32 -10.69
CA MET A 1 -3.20 13.32 -10.14
C MET A 1 -3.02 13.13 -8.64
N THR A 2 -1.84 12.85 -8.15
CA THR A 2 -1.49 12.70 -6.71
C THR A 2 -1.85 13.92 -5.85
N THR A 3 -1.51 15.14 -6.27
CA THR A 3 -1.86 16.37 -5.55
C THR A 3 -3.38 16.50 -5.31
N LYS A 4 -4.22 16.14 -6.30
CA LYS A 4 -5.69 16.16 -6.16
C LYS A 4 -6.18 15.19 -5.08
N LYS A 5 -5.57 14.01 -4.97
CA LYS A 5 -5.93 13.01 -3.95
C LYS A 5 -5.54 13.47 -2.55
N ILE A 6 -4.36 14.07 -2.41
CA ILE A 6 -3.89 14.64 -1.15
C ILE A 6 -4.78 15.80 -0.71
N ASN A 7 -5.10 16.72 -1.61
CA ASN A 7 -6.01 17.85 -1.30
C ASN A 7 -7.39 17.34 -0.86
N LYS A 8 -7.94 16.33 -1.55
CA LYS A 8 -9.20 15.69 -1.15
C LYS A 8 -9.11 15.12 0.27
N LEU A 9 -7.98 14.51 0.62
CA LEU A 9 -7.74 13.96 1.95
C LEU A 9 -7.61 15.07 3.00
N GLN A 10 -6.88 16.15 2.69
CA GLN A 10 -6.73 17.30 3.59
C GLN A 10 -8.09 17.97 3.87
N THR A 11 -8.90 18.19 2.84
CA THR A 11 -10.27 18.70 3.01
C THR A 11 -11.14 17.74 3.84
N ALA A 12 -11.01 16.44 3.62
CA ALA A 12 -11.75 15.45 4.41
C ALA A 12 -11.33 15.45 5.89
N LEU A 13 -10.03 15.68 6.19
CA LEU A 13 -9.53 15.81 7.55
C LEU A 13 -10.15 17.02 8.29
N GLU A 14 -10.53 18.09 7.58
CA GLU A 14 -11.18 19.25 8.21
C GLU A 14 -12.53 18.89 8.86
N ASN A 15 -13.22 17.89 8.32
CA ASN A 15 -14.50 17.40 8.79
C ASN A 15 -14.38 16.28 9.84
N GLU A 16 -13.18 15.81 10.10
CA GLU A 16 -12.89 14.80 11.10
C GLU A 16 -12.08 15.42 12.25
N ASP A 17 -12.26 14.90 13.45
CA ASP A 17 -11.54 15.34 14.65
C ASP A 17 -10.11 14.73 14.69
N LEU A 18 -9.35 14.96 13.59
CA LEU A 18 -7.97 14.51 13.40
C LEU A 18 -7.10 15.67 12.96
N ASP A 19 -5.94 15.85 13.55
CA ASP A 19 -4.98 16.88 13.16
C ASP A 19 -4.07 16.42 12.03
N VAL A 20 -3.67 15.15 12.07
CA VAL A 20 -2.72 14.53 11.14
C VAL A 20 -3.17 13.09 10.84
N LEU A 21 -2.88 12.66 9.63
CA LEU A 21 -2.97 11.26 9.22
C LEU A 21 -1.57 10.75 8.92
N ALA A 22 -1.18 9.61 9.49
CA ALA A 22 0.07 8.93 9.23
C ALA A 22 -0.16 7.66 8.41
N ILE A 23 0.47 7.61 7.25
CA ILE A 23 0.35 6.51 6.27
C ILE A 23 1.70 5.84 6.11
N VAL A 24 1.72 4.52 6.17
CA VAL A 24 2.92 3.70 5.91
C VAL A 24 2.86 3.05 4.52
N PRO A 25 3.99 2.54 3.97
CA PRO A 25 4.01 1.87 2.67
C PRO A 25 2.93 0.80 2.54
N GLY A 26 2.21 0.85 1.42
CA GLY A 26 1.10 -0.04 1.09
C GLY A 26 0.12 0.58 0.09
N SER A 27 -1.06 -0.02 -0.04
CA SER A 27 -2.05 0.39 -1.03
C SER A 27 -2.50 1.85 -0.88
N ASN A 28 -2.60 2.37 0.36
CA ASN A 28 -2.96 3.76 0.60
C ASN A 28 -1.80 4.71 0.31
N PHE A 29 -0.57 4.32 0.64
CA PHE A 29 0.63 5.07 0.28
C PHE A 29 0.75 5.17 -1.25
N LEU A 30 0.65 4.03 -1.96
CA LEU A 30 0.65 3.98 -3.42
C LEU A 30 -0.47 4.87 -4.01
N TYR A 31 -1.69 4.76 -3.48
CA TYR A 31 -2.84 5.56 -3.93
C TYR A 31 -2.58 7.07 -3.83
N LEU A 32 -1.98 7.52 -2.74
CA LEU A 32 -1.75 8.93 -2.46
C LEU A 32 -0.52 9.50 -3.16
N THR A 33 0.54 8.69 -3.32
CA THR A 33 1.84 9.16 -3.82
C THR A 33 2.14 8.72 -5.25
N GLY A 34 1.54 7.63 -5.70
CA GLY A 34 1.94 6.92 -6.92
C GLY A 34 3.17 6.03 -6.76
N GLY A 35 3.80 6.03 -5.58
CA GLY A 35 5.02 5.27 -5.31
C GLY A 35 4.75 3.94 -4.61
N ASN A 36 5.34 2.87 -5.12
CA ASN A 36 5.28 1.54 -4.51
C ASN A 36 6.51 1.31 -3.64
N PHE A 37 6.38 1.60 -2.34
CA PHE A 37 7.42 1.40 -1.34
C PHE A 37 7.12 0.14 -0.52
N HIS A 38 8.18 -0.49 -0.02
CA HIS A 38 8.05 -1.68 0.81
C HIS A 38 7.98 -1.32 2.30
N LEU A 39 7.09 -1.97 3.02
CA LEU A 39 7.02 -1.89 4.47
C LEU A 39 8.01 -2.91 5.06
N MET A 40 9.26 -2.48 5.19
CA MET A 40 10.39 -3.28 5.70
C MET A 40 10.81 -2.80 7.09
N GLU A 41 11.98 -3.20 7.55
CA GLU A 41 12.53 -2.86 8.89
C GLU A 41 12.74 -1.35 9.13
N ARG A 42 12.87 -0.56 8.05
CA ARG A 42 13.10 0.90 8.14
C ARG A 42 11.77 1.65 8.11
N PRO A 43 11.49 2.52 9.11
CA PRO A 43 10.27 3.32 9.09
C PRO A 43 10.26 4.30 7.92
N THR A 44 9.16 4.23 7.17
CA THR A 44 8.81 5.12 6.07
C THR A 44 7.39 5.60 6.32
N ILE A 45 7.19 6.89 6.50
CA ILE A 45 5.87 7.44 6.87
C ILE A 45 5.58 8.68 6.04
N LEU A 46 4.35 8.78 5.56
CA LEU A 46 3.78 9.99 4.99
C LEU A 46 2.80 10.59 6.00
N LEU A 47 3.09 11.81 6.47
CA LEU A 47 2.23 12.58 7.33
C LEU A 47 1.43 13.58 6.49
N ILE A 48 0.11 13.60 6.65
CA ILE A 48 -0.80 14.51 5.96
C ILE A 48 -1.59 15.26 7.02
N SER A 49 -1.40 16.59 7.07
CA SER A 49 -2.08 17.49 8.00
C SER A 49 -2.99 18.47 7.27
N LYS A 50 -3.90 19.10 8.01
CA LYS A 50 -4.81 20.13 7.47
C LYS A 50 -4.08 21.39 6.98
N LYS A 51 -2.96 21.74 7.60
CA LYS A 51 -2.32 23.06 7.47
C LYS A 51 -1.03 23.09 6.69
N TYR A 52 -0.37 21.93 6.55
CA TYR A 52 0.95 21.85 5.93
C TYR A 52 0.91 20.96 4.72
N LYS A 53 1.85 21.16 3.81
CA LYS A 53 2.09 20.21 2.74
C LYS A 53 2.48 18.85 3.35
N PRO A 54 2.28 17.75 2.62
CA PRO A 54 2.69 16.44 3.10
C PRO A 54 4.13 16.41 3.57
N ILE A 55 4.38 15.66 4.62
CA ILE A 55 5.71 15.42 5.15
C ILE A 55 6.02 13.94 4.99
N ALA A 56 7.19 13.63 4.40
CA ALA A 56 7.68 12.28 4.28
C ALA A 56 8.89 12.06 5.20
N ILE A 57 8.80 11.07 6.09
CA ILE A 57 9.93 10.60 6.89
C ILE A 57 10.46 9.35 6.20
N LEU A 58 11.69 9.41 5.68
CA LEU A 58 12.25 8.38 4.80
C LEU A 58 13.68 8.01 5.19
N PRO A 59 14.06 6.73 5.05
CA PRO A 59 15.49 6.40 5.02
C PRO A 59 16.15 7.03 3.79
N VAL A 60 17.40 7.41 3.90
CA VAL A 60 18.17 8.08 2.82
C VAL A 60 18.10 7.29 1.51
N LEU A 61 18.14 5.98 1.58
CA LEU A 61 18.10 5.11 0.40
C LEU A 61 16.79 5.19 -0.42
N GLU A 62 15.69 5.67 0.17
CA GLU A 62 14.39 5.82 -0.51
C GLU A 62 14.15 7.24 -1.05
N VAL A 63 15.00 8.21 -0.69
CA VAL A 63 14.79 9.63 -1.03
C VAL A 63 14.76 9.86 -2.55
N ASP A 64 15.68 9.25 -3.29
CA ASP A 64 15.75 9.44 -4.74
C ASP A 64 14.53 8.82 -5.45
N SER A 65 14.06 7.66 -4.98
CA SER A 65 12.84 7.02 -5.46
C SER A 65 11.62 7.87 -5.17
N PHE A 66 11.55 8.47 -3.98
CA PHE A 66 10.46 9.36 -3.60
C PHE A 66 10.45 10.67 -4.42
N ASN A 67 11.62 11.26 -4.67
CA ASN A 67 11.74 12.49 -5.47
C ASN A 67 11.23 12.30 -6.90
N LYS A 68 11.39 11.11 -7.50
CA LYS A 68 10.86 10.79 -8.84
C LYS A 68 9.32 10.83 -8.92
N LEU A 69 8.62 10.78 -7.80
CA LEU A 69 7.16 10.90 -7.76
C LEU A 69 6.67 12.31 -8.03
N ASN A 70 7.55 13.31 -7.98
CA ASN A 70 7.23 14.73 -8.15
C ASN A 70 6.08 15.19 -7.22
N LEU A 71 6.02 14.65 -6.02
CA LEU A 71 5.08 15.04 -4.99
C LEU A 71 5.63 16.26 -4.24
N ASP A 72 4.85 17.34 -4.15
CA ASP A 72 5.21 18.47 -3.29
C ASP A 72 5.06 18.10 -1.82
N ALA A 73 6.11 17.48 -1.29
CA ALA A 73 6.22 17.06 0.10
C ALA A 73 7.54 17.55 0.70
N GLU A 74 7.55 17.82 2.01
CA GLU A 74 8.77 18.09 2.73
C GLU A 74 9.37 16.76 3.22
N ILE A 75 10.67 16.53 2.98
CA ILE A 75 11.32 15.25 3.31
C ILE A 75 12.24 15.42 4.52
N PHE A 76 12.00 14.63 5.56
CA PHE A 76 12.90 14.43 6.69
C PHE A 76 13.56 13.07 6.56
N LYS A 77 14.80 13.08 6.10
CA LYS A 77 15.58 11.86 5.83
C LYS A 77 16.39 11.44 7.06
N TRP A 78 16.63 10.15 7.18
CA TRP A 78 17.45 9.55 8.23
C TRP A 78 18.30 8.40 7.66
N GLN A 79 19.34 8.00 8.36
CA GLN A 79 20.22 6.89 7.99
C GLN A 79 20.46 5.96 9.18
N ASP A 80 20.85 4.72 8.91
CA ASP A 80 20.98 3.68 9.93
C ASP A 80 21.98 4.03 11.05
N SER A 81 23.07 4.74 10.71
CA SER A 81 24.07 5.19 11.70
C SER A 81 23.50 6.13 12.76
N ASP A 82 22.51 6.96 12.41
CA ASP A 82 21.99 8.03 13.27
C ASP A 82 20.62 7.65 13.87
N GLY A 83 20.00 6.62 13.30
CA GLY A 83 18.63 6.25 13.63
C GLY A 83 17.59 7.24 13.10
N TYR A 84 16.33 6.89 13.24
CA TYR A 84 15.21 7.64 12.65
C TYR A 84 14.62 8.71 13.59
N GLN A 85 14.92 8.67 14.90
CA GLN A 85 14.24 9.50 15.89
C GLN A 85 14.33 11.00 15.59
N LEU A 86 15.51 11.51 15.21
CA LEU A 86 15.70 12.92 14.88
C LEU A 86 14.85 13.37 13.69
N ALA A 87 14.60 12.50 12.72
CA ALA A 87 13.73 12.83 11.59
C ALA A 87 12.27 12.98 12.04
N PHE A 88 11.81 12.15 12.97
CA PHE A 88 10.49 12.29 13.59
C PHE A 88 10.40 13.59 14.39
N ASP A 89 11.41 13.89 15.25
CA ASP A 89 11.43 15.11 16.05
C ASP A 89 11.26 16.35 15.16
N LYS A 90 12.06 16.47 14.11
CA LYS A 90 12.00 17.60 13.16
C LYS A 90 10.69 17.66 12.39
N ALA A 91 10.15 16.52 11.96
CA ALA A 91 8.88 16.46 11.25
C ALA A 91 7.72 16.96 12.13
N PHE A 92 7.67 16.54 13.39
CA PHE A 92 6.64 16.95 14.32
C PHE A 92 6.84 18.39 14.84
N GLU A 93 8.07 18.85 14.99
CA GLU A 93 8.37 20.27 15.24
C GLU A 93 7.78 21.15 14.10
N LYS A 94 7.92 20.72 12.84
CA LYS A 94 7.38 21.42 11.68
C LYS A 94 5.85 21.44 11.66
N ILE A 95 5.20 20.32 11.99
CA ILE A 95 3.73 20.24 12.06
C ILE A 95 3.19 21.08 13.21
N GLY A 96 3.93 21.19 14.30
CA GLY A 96 3.53 21.89 15.52
C GLY A 96 2.67 21.03 16.45
N SER A 97 1.78 21.65 17.21
CA SER A 97 0.96 20.95 18.19
C SER A 97 -0.04 20.00 17.50
N VAL A 98 0.07 18.71 17.81
CA VAL A 98 -0.83 17.63 17.34
C VAL A 98 -1.46 17.00 18.59
N LYS A 99 -2.79 16.98 18.65
CA LYS A 99 -3.56 16.32 19.71
C LYS A 99 -4.02 14.94 19.31
N LYS A 100 -4.48 14.81 18.07
CA LYS A 100 -5.01 13.55 17.52
C LYS A 100 -4.38 13.20 16.19
N ILE A 101 -3.86 11.98 16.09
CA ILE A 101 -3.31 11.44 14.86
C ILE A 101 -4.06 10.16 14.46
N GLY A 102 -4.52 10.14 13.21
CA GLY A 102 -5.07 8.94 12.61
C GLY A 102 -3.97 8.07 12.02
N ILE A 103 -4.00 6.78 12.29
CA ILE A 103 -3.07 5.80 11.71
C ILE A 103 -3.81 4.70 10.96
N GLU A 104 -3.10 4.01 10.08
CA GLU A 104 -3.59 2.78 9.44
C GLU A 104 -3.52 1.61 10.42
N GLY A 105 -4.51 1.46 11.30
CA GLY A 105 -4.50 0.50 12.41
C GLY A 105 -4.34 -0.97 12.00
N GLN A 106 -4.55 -1.32 10.73
CA GLN A 106 -4.32 -2.67 10.20
C GLN A 106 -2.93 -2.83 9.55
N ARG A 107 -2.12 -1.76 9.48
CA ARG A 107 -0.87 -1.78 8.74
C ARG A 107 0.30 -1.13 9.47
N MET A 108 0.09 -0.02 10.15
CA MET A 108 1.13 0.63 10.95
C MET A 108 1.57 -0.30 12.08
N ARG A 109 2.86 -0.51 12.22
CA ARG A 109 3.43 -1.39 13.24
C ARG A 109 3.62 -0.64 14.56
N VAL A 110 3.79 -1.39 15.63
CA VAL A 110 3.96 -0.84 16.99
C VAL A 110 5.14 0.12 17.07
N PHE A 111 6.27 -0.19 16.44
CA PHE A 111 7.47 0.63 16.55
C PHE A 111 7.33 2.01 15.88
N GLU A 112 6.59 2.12 14.76
CA GLU A 112 6.27 3.41 14.14
C GLU A 112 5.32 4.22 15.01
N SER A 113 4.30 3.55 15.57
CA SER A 113 3.38 4.17 16.53
C SER A 113 4.11 4.69 17.75
N GLN A 114 5.02 3.91 18.33
CA GLN A 114 5.86 4.32 19.46
C GLN A 114 6.82 5.47 19.11
N ALA A 115 7.36 5.51 17.88
CA ALA A 115 8.17 6.63 17.43
C ALA A 115 7.37 7.94 17.38
N ILE A 116 6.09 7.87 16.97
CA ILE A 116 5.15 8.99 16.98
C ILE A 116 4.83 9.42 18.43
N GLU A 117 4.47 8.48 19.30
CA GLU A 117 4.15 8.77 20.72
C GLU A 117 5.31 9.44 21.44
N LYS A 118 6.54 9.04 21.13
CA LYS A 118 7.75 9.58 21.76
C LYS A 118 7.96 11.06 21.45
N VAL A 119 7.62 11.51 20.24
CA VAL A 119 7.77 12.91 19.81
C VAL A 119 6.58 13.77 20.16
N ALA A 120 5.39 13.21 20.19
CA ALA A 120 4.15 13.91 20.48
C ALA A 120 3.53 13.38 21.78
N LYS A 121 4.14 13.77 22.93
CA LYS A 121 3.68 13.30 24.23
C LYS A 121 2.22 13.69 24.50
N GLY A 122 1.43 12.70 24.88
CA GLY A 122 0.00 12.88 25.15
C GLY A 122 -0.88 12.94 23.90
N ILE A 123 -0.35 12.60 22.73
CA ILE A 123 -1.13 12.47 21.50
C ILE A 123 -2.12 11.31 21.63
N GLU A 124 -3.33 11.53 21.13
CA GLU A 124 -4.32 10.47 20.97
C GLU A 124 -4.13 9.80 19.60
N ILE A 125 -3.77 8.51 19.59
CA ILE A 125 -3.63 7.73 18.36
C ILE A 125 -4.94 7.03 18.06
N ILE A 126 -5.50 7.31 16.89
CA ILE A 126 -6.81 6.80 16.46
C ILE A 126 -6.66 5.90 15.24
N ASN A 127 -7.36 4.77 15.24
CA ASN A 127 -7.46 3.94 14.03
C ASN A 127 -8.33 4.63 12.96
N ALA A 128 -7.67 5.22 11.97
CA ALA A 128 -8.30 5.94 10.87
C ALA A 128 -8.64 5.06 9.64
N HIS A 129 -8.60 3.74 9.77
CA HIS A 129 -8.83 2.81 8.66
C HIS A 129 -10.16 3.08 7.92
N LYS A 130 -11.26 3.27 8.66
CA LYS A 130 -12.57 3.59 8.07
C LYS A 130 -12.57 4.91 7.33
N PHE A 131 -11.90 5.93 7.86
CA PHE A 131 -11.77 7.24 7.23
C PHE A 131 -11.00 7.15 5.90
N ILE A 132 -9.85 6.50 5.90
CA ILE A 132 -9.03 6.32 4.70
C ILE A 132 -9.80 5.55 3.61
N ASN A 133 -10.54 4.51 4.00
CA ASN A 133 -11.33 3.73 3.06
C ASN A 133 -12.44 4.55 2.40
N LYS A 134 -13.11 5.45 3.11
CA LYS A 134 -14.14 6.34 2.54
C LYS A 134 -13.62 7.13 1.35
N ILE A 135 -12.37 7.59 1.39
CA ILE A 135 -11.76 8.40 0.33
C ILE A 135 -11.60 7.61 -0.97
N ARG A 136 -11.39 6.29 -0.85
CA ARG A 136 -11.20 5.37 -1.96
C ARG A 136 -12.49 4.71 -2.47
N LEU A 137 -13.63 4.90 -1.78
CA LEU A 137 -14.90 4.31 -2.20
C LEU A 137 -15.34 4.83 -3.56
N ASN A 138 -15.30 6.14 -3.78
CA ASN A 138 -15.67 6.76 -5.04
C ASN A 138 -14.44 6.85 -5.95
N LYS A 139 -14.50 6.16 -7.08
CA LYS A 139 -13.44 6.14 -8.09
C LYS A 139 -13.65 7.29 -9.06
N ASP A 140 -12.58 7.93 -9.47
CA ASP A 140 -12.61 8.83 -10.62
C ASP A 140 -12.55 8.03 -11.94
N GLU A 141 -12.75 8.71 -13.06
CA GLU A 141 -12.78 8.10 -14.40
C GLU A 141 -11.46 7.39 -14.73
N GLY A 142 -10.31 7.98 -14.37
CA GLY A 142 -8.99 7.36 -14.57
C GLY A 142 -8.82 6.09 -13.74
N GLU A 143 -9.35 6.08 -12.52
CA GLU A 143 -9.33 4.89 -11.65
C GLU A 143 -10.24 3.79 -12.17
N ILE A 144 -11.41 4.16 -12.72
CA ILE A 144 -12.33 3.20 -13.38
C ILE A 144 -11.65 2.56 -14.59
N ASN A 145 -11.01 3.35 -15.44
CA ASN A 145 -10.29 2.86 -16.61
C ASN A 145 -9.15 1.89 -16.24
N ASN A 146 -8.39 2.20 -15.17
CA ASN A 146 -7.34 1.32 -14.69
C ASN A 146 -7.89 0.01 -14.11
N LEU A 147 -9.02 0.06 -13.39
CA LEU A 147 -9.70 -1.13 -12.89
C LEU A 147 -10.21 -2.00 -14.05
N GLN A 148 -10.82 -1.39 -15.08
CA GLN A 148 -11.28 -2.12 -16.26
C GLN A 148 -10.12 -2.82 -16.97
N LYS A 149 -8.99 -2.12 -17.17
CA LYS A 149 -7.79 -2.71 -17.76
C LYS A 149 -7.29 -3.92 -16.96
N ALA A 150 -7.29 -3.82 -15.62
CA ALA A 150 -6.88 -4.93 -14.75
C ALA A 150 -7.83 -6.14 -14.89
N VAL A 151 -9.15 -5.89 -15.00
CA VAL A 151 -10.16 -6.93 -15.26
C VAL A 151 -9.91 -7.59 -16.60
N ASP A 152 -9.71 -6.83 -17.69
CA ASP A 152 -9.47 -7.34 -19.03
C ASP A 152 -8.22 -8.24 -19.09
N ILE A 153 -7.15 -7.85 -18.41
CA ILE A 153 -5.93 -8.66 -18.26
C ILE A 153 -6.26 -9.98 -17.54
N ALA A 154 -6.95 -9.90 -16.40
CA ALA A 154 -7.27 -11.06 -15.58
C ALA A 154 -8.19 -12.05 -16.33
N GLU A 155 -9.24 -11.57 -17.01
CA GLU A 155 -10.14 -12.41 -17.79
C GLU A 155 -9.44 -13.07 -18.97
N THR A 156 -8.61 -12.32 -19.71
CA THR A 156 -7.86 -12.86 -20.84
C THR A 156 -6.88 -13.94 -20.36
N THR A 157 -6.19 -13.69 -19.27
CA THR A 157 -5.29 -14.65 -18.63
C THR A 157 -6.03 -15.91 -18.20
N LEU A 158 -7.19 -15.75 -17.56
CA LEU A 158 -8.00 -16.91 -17.13
C LEU A 158 -8.46 -17.77 -18.32
N LYS A 159 -8.92 -17.14 -19.40
CA LYS A 159 -9.33 -17.85 -20.64
C LYS A 159 -8.17 -18.68 -21.21
N GLN A 160 -6.96 -18.11 -21.27
CA GLN A 160 -5.77 -18.84 -21.73
C GLN A 160 -5.37 -19.96 -20.77
N THR A 161 -5.46 -19.70 -19.47
CA THR A 161 -5.13 -20.70 -18.45
C THR A 161 -6.08 -21.88 -18.48
N ILE A 162 -7.38 -21.66 -18.67
CA ILE A 162 -8.37 -22.76 -18.81
C ILE A 162 -8.03 -23.65 -20.03
N GLN A 163 -7.60 -23.05 -21.14
CA GLN A 163 -7.18 -23.81 -22.32
C GLN A 163 -5.89 -24.61 -22.11
N TYR A 164 -5.04 -24.16 -21.17
CA TYR A 164 -3.80 -24.84 -20.82
C TYR A 164 -4.00 -26.01 -19.85
N VAL A 165 -5.17 -26.10 -19.19
CA VAL A 165 -5.49 -27.21 -18.27
C VAL A 165 -5.70 -28.49 -19.08
N GLU A 166 -4.81 -29.47 -18.88
CA GLU A 166 -4.85 -30.78 -19.54
C GLU A 166 -4.55 -31.87 -18.52
N GLU A 167 -4.96 -33.10 -18.84
CA GLU A 167 -4.62 -34.29 -18.06
C GLU A 167 -3.09 -34.41 -17.92
N GLY A 168 -2.60 -34.76 -16.72
CA GLY A 168 -1.19 -34.91 -16.41
C GLY A 168 -0.48 -33.67 -15.91
N LYS A 169 -1.07 -32.47 -16.05
CA LYS A 169 -0.49 -31.25 -15.47
C LYS A 169 -0.70 -31.18 -13.96
N THR A 170 0.24 -30.56 -13.27
CA THR A 170 0.12 -30.29 -11.83
C THR A 170 -0.53 -28.93 -11.54
N GLU A 171 -1.04 -28.74 -10.31
CA GLU A 171 -1.59 -27.46 -9.86
C GLU A 171 -0.53 -26.34 -9.96
N ILE A 172 0.74 -26.63 -9.64
CA ILE A 172 1.86 -25.67 -9.74
C ILE A 172 2.17 -25.30 -11.19
N GLU A 173 2.14 -26.25 -12.13
CA GLU A 173 2.36 -25.95 -13.56
C GLU A 173 1.30 -25.00 -14.10
N ILE A 174 0.03 -25.21 -13.74
CA ILE A 174 -1.08 -24.34 -14.15
C ILE A 174 -0.96 -22.97 -13.48
N LYS A 175 -0.65 -22.92 -12.18
CA LYS A 175 -0.42 -21.67 -11.46
C LYS A 175 0.69 -20.84 -12.09
N ASN A 176 1.84 -21.46 -12.39
CA ASN A 176 2.97 -20.78 -13.01
C ASN A 176 2.63 -20.25 -14.40
N PHE A 177 1.88 -21.03 -15.20
CA PHE A 177 1.38 -20.57 -16.49
C PHE A 177 0.49 -19.34 -16.34
N LEU A 178 -0.46 -19.36 -15.40
CA LEU A 178 -1.34 -18.22 -15.11
C LEU A 178 -0.54 -16.97 -14.76
N ILE A 179 0.46 -17.07 -13.86
CA ILE A 179 1.32 -15.94 -13.48
C ILE A 179 2.08 -15.41 -14.69
N GLN A 180 2.64 -16.28 -15.51
CA GLN A 180 3.35 -15.90 -16.74
C GLN A 180 2.42 -15.14 -17.70
N GLN A 181 1.20 -15.62 -17.90
CA GLN A 181 0.22 -14.96 -18.78
C GLN A 181 -0.20 -13.59 -18.24
N LEU A 182 -0.37 -13.40 -16.91
CA LEU A 182 -0.64 -12.09 -16.32
C LEU A 182 0.40 -11.06 -16.74
N TYR A 183 1.68 -11.38 -16.60
CA TYR A 183 2.78 -10.48 -16.99
C TYR A 183 2.83 -10.29 -18.52
N GLN A 184 2.58 -11.34 -19.30
CA GLN A 184 2.56 -11.27 -20.76
C GLN A 184 1.46 -10.33 -21.28
N PHE A 185 0.29 -10.30 -20.63
CA PHE A 185 -0.80 -9.39 -20.96
C PHE A 185 -0.67 -7.99 -20.32
N GLY A 186 0.44 -7.71 -19.64
CA GLY A 186 0.81 -6.37 -19.19
C GLY A 186 0.45 -6.08 -17.74
N ALA A 187 0.27 -7.08 -16.88
CA ALA A 187 0.22 -6.85 -15.45
C ALA A 187 1.60 -6.37 -14.95
N GLU A 188 1.61 -5.32 -14.16
CA GLU A 188 2.84 -4.82 -13.51
C GLU A 188 3.23 -5.66 -12.30
N ASN A 189 2.23 -6.24 -11.63
CA ASN A 189 2.39 -7.14 -10.50
C ASN A 189 1.11 -7.95 -10.27
N ILE A 190 1.18 -8.98 -9.42
CA ILE A 190 0.02 -9.74 -8.95
C ILE A 190 -0.47 -9.16 -7.62
N ALA A 191 -1.79 -9.07 -7.45
CA ALA A 191 -2.40 -8.55 -6.23
C ALA A 191 -2.25 -9.51 -5.04
N PHE A 192 -2.26 -10.80 -5.31
CA PHE A 192 -2.09 -11.91 -4.37
C PHE A 192 -1.65 -13.16 -5.12
N ASP A 193 -1.09 -14.11 -4.40
CA ASP A 193 -0.63 -15.37 -4.97
C ASP A 193 -1.83 -16.19 -5.48
N PRO A 194 -1.91 -16.57 -6.78
CA PRO A 194 -3.04 -17.31 -7.31
C PRO A 194 -3.23 -18.66 -6.63
N ILE A 195 -4.49 -19.00 -6.36
CA ILE A 195 -4.89 -20.27 -5.77
C ILE A 195 -5.39 -21.17 -6.90
N VAL A 196 -4.59 -22.20 -7.24
CA VAL A 196 -4.93 -23.21 -8.25
C VAL A 196 -4.94 -24.56 -7.56
N LEU A 197 -6.12 -25.13 -7.39
CA LEU A 197 -6.36 -26.34 -6.62
C LEU A 197 -7.24 -27.31 -7.39
N ALA A 198 -7.01 -28.60 -7.23
CA ALA A 198 -7.77 -29.65 -7.87
C ALA A 198 -8.14 -30.79 -6.90
N SER A 199 -9.20 -31.52 -7.23
CA SER A 199 -9.69 -32.66 -6.44
C SER A 199 -9.95 -32.27 -4.96
N GLU A 200 -9.55 -33.11 -3.99
CA GLU A 200 -9.73 -32.85 -2.56
C GLU A 200 -9.06 -31.57 -2.08
N ASN A 201 -7.96 -31.13 -2.71
CA ASN A 201 -7.28 -29.87 -2.36
C ASN A 201 -8.17 -28.64 -2.63
N SER A 202 -9.08 -28.71 -3.59
CA SER A 202 -10.01 -27.62 -3.91
C SER A 202 -11.05 -27.34 -2.83
N ALA A 203 -11.19 -28.23 -1.84
CA ALA A 203 -12.04 -28.02 -0.66
C ALA A 203 -11.40 -27.05 0.37
N LEU A 204 -10.12 -26.72 0.23
CA LEU A 204 -9.39 -25.85 1.14
C LEU A 204 -9.47 -24.39 0.70
N PRO A 205 -10.13 -23.47 1.44
CA PRO A 205 -10.30 -22.07 1.03
C PRO A 205 -8.97 -21.32 0.81
N HIS A 206 -7.90 -21.72 1.50
CA HIS A 206 -6.56 -21.16 1.41
C HIS A 206 -5.51 -22.26 1.17
N GLY A 207 -5.88 -23.26 0.35
CA GLY A 207 -4.96 -24.33 -0.03
C GLY A 207 -3.76 -23.83 -0.84
N HIS A 208 -2.69 -24.60 -0.82
CA HIS A 208 -1.51 -24.34 -1.64
C HIS A 208 -1.46 -25.30 -2.80
N SER A 209 -1.09 -24.79 -3.99
CA SER A 209 -0.93 -25.59 -5.19
C SER A 209 0.16 -26.65 -4.99
N ARG A 210 -0.15 -27.89 -5.37
CA ARG A 210 0.72 -29.06 -5.20
C ARG A 210 1.45 -29.43 -6.50
N ASN A 211 2.61 -30.05 -6.36
CA ASN A 211 3.40 -30.58 -7.47
C ASN A 211 3.32 -32.11 -7.59
N ASP A 212 2.85 -32.77 -6.56
CA ASP A 212 2.74 -34.24 -6.47
C ASP A 212 1.39 -34.80 -6.98
N TYR A 213 0.40 -33.94 -7.20
CA TYR A 213 -0.89 -34.29 -7.79
C TYR A 213 -0.95 -33.88 -9.26
N ARG A 214 -1.35 -34.82 -10.13
CA ARG A 214 -1.61 -34.57 -11.54
C ARG A 214 -3.12 -34.65 -11.82
N ILE A 215 -3.59 -33.69 -12.59
CA ILE A 215 -4.99 -33.63 -13.04
C ILE A 215 -5.30 -34.87 -13.87
N LYS A 216 -6.46 -35.46 -13.64
CA LYS A 216 -6.98 -36.66 -14.31
C LYS A 216 -8.13 -36.28 -15.22
#